data_f67197ef61c68a1a1b2b2277f47f6ee4
#
_entry.id   f67197ef61c68a1a1b2b2277f47f6ee4
#
_cell.length_a   1.000
_cell.length_b   1.000
_cell.length_c   1.000
_cell.angle_alpha   90.00
_cell.angle_beta   90.00
_cell.angle_gamma   90.00
#
_symmetry.space_group_name_H-M   'P 1'
#
loop_
_entity.id
_entity.type
_entity.pdbx_description
1 polymer ?
#
loop_
_entity_poly.entity_id
_entity_poly.type
_entity_poly.pdbx_seq_one_letter_code
_entity_poly.pdbx_strand_id
1 'polypeptide(L)'
;MPYVRIRTNKEISKEKEIAIKERLGRAITLLGKTEQWLMVDIEDSCRMYMGGEDNKGIVYVCVKILGRSNDEAYNQFTGEVTDMLVGMNEDMSPSDVYVSYEEHPRWGWNGSNL
;
A
#
# COMPACT_ATOMS: atom_id res chain seq x y z
N MET A 1 13.27 -6.56 -1.48
CA MET A 1 13.20 -5.08 -1.47
C MET A 1 11.82 -4.62 -1.90
N PRO A 2 10.90 -4.39 -0.97
CA PRO A 2 9.58 -3.84 -1.29
C PRO A 2 9.44 -2.39 -0.89
N TYR A 3 8.63 -1.66 -1.64
CA TYR A 3 8.21 -0.29 -1.35
C TYR A 3 6.70 -0.22 -1.49
N VAL A 4 6.01 0.28 -0.47
CA VAL A 4 4.56 0.43 -0.48
C VAL A 4 4.23 1.89 -0.17
N ARG A 5 3.59 2.54 -1.13
CA ARG A 5 3.12 3.92 -0.96
C ARG A 5 1.61 3.94 -0.86
N ILE A 6 1.11 4.62 0.17
CA ILE A 6 -0.32 4.84 0.38
C ILE A 6 -0.59 6.33 0.21
N ARG A 7 -1.51 6.65 -0.70
CA ARG A 7 -1.93 8.01 -0.97
C ARG A 7 -3.45 8.11 -0.77
N THR A 8 -3.90 9.02 0.08
CA THR A 8 -5.32 9.14 0.42
C THR A 8 -5.76 10.60 0.58
N ASN A 9 -7.04 10.85 0.36
CA ASN A 9 -7.64 12.15 0.62
C ASN A 9 -8.04 12.36 2.09
N LYS A 10 -7.97 11.31 2.90
CA LYS A 10 -8.30 11.38 4.32
C LYS A 10 -7.08 11.76 5.14
N GLU A 11 -7.31 12.36 6.31
CA GLU A 11 -6.27 12.57 7.30
C GLU A 11 -5.95 11.25 7.99
N ILE A 12 -4.67 10.94 8.15
CA ILE A 12 -4.21 9.75 8.86
C ILE A 12 -3.53 10.19 10.15
N SER A 13 -4.14 9.84 11.28
CA SER A 13 -3.55 10.11 12.60
C SER A 13 -2.28 9.30 12.79
N LYS A 14 -1.43 9.72 13.73
CA LYS A 14 -0.22 8.97 14.06
C LYS A 14 -0.53 7.55 14.50
N GLU A 15 -1.62 7.35 15.23
CA GLU A 15 -2.08 6.04 15.66
C GLU A 15 -2.43 5.14 14.47
N LYS A 16 -3.20 5.66 13.50
CA LYS A 16 -3.53 4.93 12.28
C LYS A 16 -2.28 4.64 11.44
N GLU A 17 -1.37 5.59 11.34
CA GLU A 17 -0.12 5.42 10.61
C GLU A 17 0.69 4.23 11.16
N ILE A 18 0.81 4.14 12.49
CA ILE A 18 1.53 3.04 13.13
C ILE A 18 0.83 1.72 12.86
N ALA A 19 -0.50 1.67 12.95
CA ALA A 19 -1.26 0.46 12.66
C ALA A 19 -1.09 0.01 11.21
N ILE A 20 -1.09 0.96 10.26
CA ILE A 20 -0.85 0.68 8.85
C ILE A 20 0.54 0.07 8.66
N LYS A 21 1.57 0.71 9.23
CA LYS A 21 2.94 0.24 9.13
C LYS A 21 3.09 -1.18 9.65
N GLU A 22 2.51 -1.47 10.80
CA GLU A 22 2.60 -2.80 11.42
C GLU A 22 1.88 -3.87 10.58
N ARG A 23 0.69 -3.55 10.07
CA ARG A 23 -0.06 -4.51 9.25
C ARG A 23 0.60 -4.74 7.90
N LEU A 24 1.16 -3.71 7.28
CA LEU A 24 1.91 -3.86 6.03
C LEU A 24 3.17 -4.71 6.25
N GLY A 25 3.84 -4.54 7.38
CA GLY A 25 5.01 -5.36 7.72
C GLY A 25 4.68 -6.84 7.77
N ARG A 26 3.51 -7.20 8.29
CA ARG A 26 3.04 -8.59 8.28
C ARG A 26 2.57 -9.03 6.90
N ALA A 27 1.78 -8.19 6.23
CA ALA A 27 1.17 -8.54 4.94
C ALA A 27 2.20 -8.72 3.83
N ILE A 28 3.32 -8.01 3.89
CA ILE A 28 4.34 -8.08 2.83
C ILE A 28 4.93 -9.49 2.68
N THR A 29 4.81 -10.33 3.71
CA THR A 29 5.26 -11.71 3.63
C THR A 29 4.46 -12.52 2.62
N LEU A 30 3.21 -12.10 2.30
CA LEU A 30 2.41 -12.73 1.24
C LEU A 30 3.11 -12.64 -0.12
N LEU A 31 3.92 -11.61 -0.34
CA LEU A 31 4.67 -11.42 -1.57
C LEU A 31 6.07 -12.05 -1.52
N GLY A 32 6.36 -12.82 -0.46
CA GLY A 32 7.67 -13.43 -0.27
C GLY A 32 8.74 -12.43 0.16
N LYS A 33 8.34 -11.30 0.73
CA LYS A 33 9.25 -10.25 1.20
C LYS A 33 9.21 -10.18 2.73
N THR A 34 10.11 -9.39 3.33
CA THR A 34 10.19 -9.24 4.78
C THR A 34 10.07 -7.77 5.17
N GLU A 35 9.56 -7.54 6.36
CA GLU A 35 9.41 -6.19 6.93
C GLU A 35 10.76 -5.46 7.03
N GLN A 36 11.83 -6.19 7.27
CA GLN A 36 13.17 -5.60 7.41
C GLN A 36 13.55 -4.71 6.23
N TRP A 37 13.10 -5.06 5.02
CA TRP A 37 13.44 -4.34 3.79
C TRP A 37 12.29 -3.50 3.26
N LEU A 38 11.16 -3.47 3.99
CA LEU A 38 9.97 -2.74 3.55
C LEU A 38 10.11 -1.25 3.83
N MET A 39 9.99 -0.46 2.78
CA MET A 39 9.85 1.00 2.91
C MET A 39 8.38 1.35 2.76
N VAL A 40 7.80 1.98 3.78
CA VAL A 40 6.40 2.44 3.79
C VAL A 40 6.40 3.95 3.65
N ASP A 41 5.60 4.44 2.71
CA ASP A 41 5.48 5.85 2.39
C ASP A 41 4.00 6.22 2.43
N ILE A 42 3.64 7.20 3.27
CA ILE A 42 2.24 7.58 3.48
C ILE A 42 2.09 9.07 3.19
N GLU A 43 1.16 9.39 2.30
CA GLU A 43 0.79 10.77 1.99
C GLU A 43 -0.72 10.89 2.18
N ASP A 44 -1.12 11.70 3.15
CA ASP A 44 -2.53 11.89 3.48
C ASP A 44 -3.04 13.28 3.07
N SER A 45 -4.34 13.52 3.27
CA SER A 45 -4.98 14.80 2.99
C SER A 45 -4.74 15.30 1.56
N CYS A 46 -4.69 14.38 0.63
CA CYS A 46 -4.45 14.68 -0.79
C CYS A 46 -5.75 15.11 -1.49
N ARG A 47 -5.60 15.83 -2.58
CA ARG A 47 -6.74 16.18 -3.44
C ARG A 47 -6.94 15.07 -4.46
N MET A 48 -7.97 14.25 -4.25
CA MET A 48 -8.23 13.07 -5.07
C MET A 48 -9.71 12.96 -5.38
N TYR A 49 -10.01 12.53 -6.59
CA TYR A 49 -11.38 12.30 -7.05
C TYR A 49 -11.49 10.87 -7.56
N MET A 50 -12.60 10.23 -7.25
CA MET A 50 -12.96 8.91 -7.77
C MET A 50 -14.31 9.06 -8.47
N GLY A 51 -14.36 8.78 -9.78
CA GLY A 51 -15.57 8.99 -10.56
C GLY A 51 -16.07 10.43 -10.55
N GLY A 52 -15.16 11.40 -10.41
CA GLY A 52 -15.50 12.81 -10.34
C GLY A 52 -15.95 13.30 -8.96
N GLU A 53 -15.89 12.44 -7.94
CA GLU A 53 -16.37 12.75 -6.58
C GLU A 53 -15.23 12.69 -5.58
N ASP A 54 -15.33 13.53 -4.52
CA ASP A 54 -14.36 13.54 -3.41
C ASP A 54 -15.03 13.46 -2.04
N ASN A 55 -16.32 13.08 -2.00
CA ASN A 55 -17.16 13.11 -0.79
C ASN A 55 -17.00 11.87 0.08
N LYS A 56 -16.04 11.02 -0.20
CA LYS A 56 -15.75 9.82 0.60
C LYS A 56 -14.24 9.53 0.60
N GLY A 57 -13.83 8.55 1.39
CA GLY A 57 -12.44 8.15 1.45
C GLY A 57 -11.99 7.46 0.17
N ILE A 58 -10.86 7.87 -0.36
CA ILE A 58 -10.25 7.37 -1.59
C ILE A 58 -8.80 7.04 -1.29
N VAL A 59 -8.33 5.88 -1.74
CA VAL A 59 -6.95 5.46 -1.52
C VAL A 59 -6.37 4.85 -2.78
N TYR A 60 -5.13 5.21 -3.07
CA TYR A 60 -4.32 4.53 -4.07
C TYR A 60 -3.08 3.95 -3.38
N VAL A 61 -2.90 2.64 -3.50
CA VAL A 61 -1.74 1.94 -2.97
C VAL A 61 -0.88 1.49 -4.14
N CYS A 62 0.38 1.92 -4.13
CA CYS A 62 1.36 1.56 -5.15
C CYS A 62 2.41 0.65 -4.51
N VAL A 63 2.59 -0.55 -5.06
CA VAL A 63 3.52 -1.55 -4.54
C VAL A 63 4.61 -1.78 -5.57
N LYS A 64 5.87 -1.59 -5.17
CA LYS A 64 7.02 -1.84 -6.03
C LYS A 64 7.90 -2.89 -5.37
N ILE A 65 8.31 -3.90 -6.11
CA ILE A 65 9.20 -4.95 -5.58
C ILE A 65 10.35 -5.20 -6.53
N LEU A 66 11.47 -5.61 -5.96
CA LEU A 66 12.56 -6.19 -6.73
C LEU A 66 12.17 -7.62 -7.10
N GLY A 67 12.30 -7.96 -8.38
CA GLY A 67 11.91 -9.29 -8.87
C GLY A 67 10.41 -9.36 -9.10
N ARG A 68 9.81 -10.49 -8.75
CA ARG A 68 8.41 -10.75 -9.05
C ARG A 68 7.75 -11.60 -7.96
N SER A 69 6.44 -11.60 -7.94
CA SER A 69 5.62 -12.52 -7.19
C SER A 69 4.65 -13.21 -8.17
N ASN A 70 3.50 -13.65 -7.71
CA ASN A 70 2.51 -14.31 -8.57
C ASN A 70 1.12 -13.72 -8.35
N ASP A 71 0.21 -13.99 -9.29
CA ASP A 71 -1.13 -13.38 -9.30
C ASP A 71 -1.92 -13.70 -8.04
N GLU A 72 -1.82 -14.93 -7.52
CA GLU A 72 -2.51 -15.30 -6.29
C GLU A 72 -2.00 -14.48 -5.09
N ALA A 73 -0.68 -14.34 -4.97
CA ALA A 73 -0.07 -13.57 -3.89
C ALA A 73 -0.48 -12.09 -3.97
N TYR A 74 -0.47 -11.51 -5.15
CA TYR A 74 -0.92 -10.14 -5.34
C TYR A 74 -2.39 -9.97 -4.99
N ASN A 75 -3.23 -10.93 -5.37
CA ASN A 75 -4.64 -10.88 -5.04
C ASN A 75 -4.86 -10.93 -3.52
N GLN A 76 -4.13 -11.78 -2.82
CA GLN A 76 -4.20 -11.87 -1.36
C GLN A 76 -3.73 -10.57 -0.70
N PHE A 77 -2.64 -9.99 -1.19
CA PHE A 77 -2.12 -8.73 -0.65
C PHE A 77 -3.12 -7.59 -0.87
N THR A 78 -3.72 -7.51 -2.06
CA THR A 78 -4.78 -6.53 -2.36
C THR A 78 -5.93 -6.65 -1.37
N GLY A 79 -6.37 -7.87 -1.08
CA GLY A 79 -7.45 -8.11 -0.12
C GLY A 79 -7.08 -7.65 1.29
N GLU A 80 -5.89 -8.00 1.76
CA GLU A 80 -5.41 -7.60 3.09
C GLU A 80 -5.30 -6.09 3.24
N VAL A 81 -4.71 -5.41 2.27
CA VAL A 81 -4.55 -3.96 2.32
C VAL A 81 -5.89 -3.25 2.23
N THR A 82 -6.78 -3.73 1.37
CA THR A 82 -8.12 -3.16 1.22
C THR A 82 -8.91 -3.31 2.53
N ASP A 83 -8.91 -4.49 3.12
CA ASP A 83 -9.62 -4.74 4.38
C ASP A 83 -9.08 -3.86 5.51
N MET A 84 -7.77 -3.69 5.57
CA MET A 84 -7.13 -2.81 6.56
C MET A 84 -7.61 -1.38 6.42
N LEU A 85 -7.56 -0.83 5.20
CA LEU A 85 -7.89 0.57 4.96
C LEU A 85 -9.37 0.86 5.15
N VAL A 86 -10.23 -0.02 4.65
CA VAL A 86 -11.68 0.11 4.82
C VAL A 86 -12.06 -0.04 6.29
N GLY A 87 -11.41 -0.93 7.02
CA GLY A 87 -11.68 -1.12 8.44
C GLY A 87 -11.30 0.07 9.30
N MET A 88 -10.42 0.94 8.83
CA MET A 88 -9.98 2.14 9.54
C MET A 88 -10.78 3.40 9.20
N ASN A 89 -11.67 3.35 8.20
CA ASN A 89 -12.35 4.52 7.68
C ASN A 89 -13.84 4.24 7.47
N GLU A 90 -14.70 4.98 8.16
CA GLU A 90 -16.15 4.76 8.13
C GLU A 90 -16.80 5.03 6.78
N ASP A 91 -16.23 5.96 6.01
CA ASP A 91 -16.80 6.40 4.72
C ASP A 91 -16.03 5.87 3.50
N MET A 92 -15.31 4.77 3.68
CA MET A 92 -14.52 4.15 2.62
C MET A 92 -15.05 2.74 2.35
N SER A 93 -15.28 2.43 1.08
CA SER A 93 -15.66 1.08 0.67
C SER A 93 -14.54 0.44 -0.16
N PRO A 94 -14.53 -0.89 -0.33
CA PRO A 94 -13.50 -1.55 -1.16
C PRO A 94 -13.38 -0.99 -2.58
N SER A 95 -14.49 -0.50 -3.14
CA SER A 95 -14.48 0.08 -4.49
C SER A 95 -13.75 1.42 -4.59
N ASP A 96 -13.39 2.01 -3.45
CA ASP A 96 -12.66 3.28 -3.38
C ASP A 96 -11.15 3.08 -3.20
N VAL A 97 -10.69 1.84 -3.22
CA VAL A 97 -9.29 1.47 -3.00
C VAL A 97 -8.73 0.87 -4.28
N TYR A 98 -7.71 1.51 -4.84
CA TYR A 98 -6.93 0.96 -5.94
C TYR A 98 -5.59 0.47 -5.40
N VAL A 99 -5.13 -0.68 -5.89
CA VAL A 99 -3.81 -1.22 -5.59
C VAL A 99 -3.16 -1.61 -6.91
N SER A 100 -1.95 -1.12 -7.15
CA SER A 100 -1.20 -1.48 -8.35
C SER A 100 0.17 -2.01 -7.96
N TYR A 101 0.77 -2.78 -8.87
CA TYR A 101 2.04 -3.48 -8.64
C TYR A 101 3.01 -3.21 -9.76
N GLU A 102 4.27 -2.97 -9.39
CA GLU A 102 5.37 -2.84 -10.33
C GLU A 102 6.49 -3.79 -9.93
N GLU A 103 6.93 -4.61 -10.88
CA GLU A 103 8.04 -5.53 -10.70
C GLU A 103 9.28 -4.93 -11.35
N HIS A 104 10.36 -4.82 -10.59
CA HIS A 104 11.59 -4.19 -11.05
C HIS A 104 12.70 -5.24 -11.15
N PRO A 105 13.34 -5.37 -12.32
CA PRO A 105 14.48 -6.29 -12.45
C PRO A 105 15.77 -5.70 -11.88
N ARG A 106 15.83 -4.40 -11.67
CA ARG A 106 17.00 -3.69 -11.15
C ARG A 106 16.61 -2.86 -9.93
N TRP A 107 17.45 -2.97 -8.90
CA TRP A 107 17.21 -2.27 -7.63
C TRP A 107 18.55 -1.87 -7.01
N GLY A 108 18.70 -0.59 -6.72
CA GLY A 108 19.89 -0.09 -6.04
C GLY A 108 19.70 -0.11 -4.53
N TRP A 109 20.72 -0.58 -3.83
CA TRP A 109 20.73 -0.58 -2.37
C TRP A 109 22.16 -0.47 -1.89
N ASN A 110 22.38 0.28 -0.84
CA ASN A 110 23.69 0.46 -0.20
C ASN A 110 24.79 0.88 -1.22
N GLY A 111 24.40 1.74 -2.16
CA GLY A 111 25.34 2.34 -3.11
C GLY A 111 25.65 1.54 -4.35
N SER A 112 25.02 0.38 -4.55
CA SER A 112 25.20 -0.42 -5.76
C SER A 112 23.94 -1.19 -6.11
N ASN A 113 23.88 -1.70 -7.33
CA ASN A 113 22.73 -2.49 -7.76
C ASN A 113 22.89 -3.94 -7.33
N LEU A 114 21.76 -4.51 -6.96
CA LEU A 114 21.67 -5.93 -6.61
C LEU A 114 21.59 -6.82 -7.84
#